data_f4e36607d5cb485f2cea87bd8166d8b3
#
_entry.id   f4e36607d5cb485f2cea87bd8166d8b3
#
_cell.length_a   1.000
_cell.length_b   1.000
_cell.length_c   1.000
_cell.angle_alpha   90.00
_cell.angle_beta   90.00
_cell.angle_gamma   90.00
#
_symmetry.space_group_name_H-M   'P 1'
#
loop_
_entity.id
_entity.type
_entity.pdbx_description
1 polymer ?
#
loop_
_entity_poly.entity_id
_entity_poly.type
_entity_poly.pdbx_seq_one_letter_code
_entity_poly.pdbx_strand_id
1 'polypeptide(L)'
;DGKPTAQLLFYNGLSYTVNQGAVSYLPNPYIPDNLAFSFQLEYQAALYYPDFYRGIYLAGLRYNLHLRKRSLLLEAGAQTNTVQEVKNAMEPFADILNRVLKGSDKQN
;
A
#
# COMPACT_ATOMS: atom_id res chain seq x y z
N ASP A 1 13.03 11.95 -11.39
CA ASP A 1 13.60 13.26 -11.17
C ASP A 1 15.04 13.25 -10.69
N GLY A 2 15.74 12.17 -10.91
CA GLY A 2 17.19 12.09 -10.74
C GLY A 2 17.70 11.69 -9.36
N LYS A 3 16.85 11.61 -8.35
CA LYS A 3 17.26 11.11 -7.03
C LYS A 3 17.14 9.59 -6.98
N PRO A 4 18.18 8.86 -6.55
CA PRO A 4 18.04 7.44 -6.31
C PRO A 4 16.94 7.21 -5.27
N THR A 5 15.91 6.43 -5.63
CA THR A 5 14.72 6.26 -4.81
C THR A 5 14.29 4.80 -4.80
N ALA A 6 13.98 4.28 -3.61
CA ALA A 6 13.48 2.93 -3.46
C ALA A 6 12.04 2.83 -4.01
N GLN A 7 11.71 1.68 -4.58
CA GLN A 7 10.36 1.40 -5.03
C GLN A 7 9.48 0.97 -3.86
N LEU A 8 8.18 1.18 -4.00
CA LEU A 8 7.19 0.83 -2.99
C LEU A 8 6.40 -0.41 -3.38
N LEU A 9 6.01 -1.18 -2.39
CA LEU A 9 5.12 -2.32 -2.52
C LEU A 9 4.04 -2.22 -1.43
N PHE A 10 2.78 -2.37 -1.82
CA PHE A 10 1.66 -2.30 -0.88
C PHE A 10 1.17 -3.71 -0.55
N TYR A 11 1.15 -4.06 0.73
CA TYR A 11 0.62 -5.33 1.21
C TYR A 11 -0.79 -5.15 1.71
N ASN A 12 -1.66 -6.08 1.33
CA ASN A 12 -3.03 -6.16 1.85
C ASN A 12 -3.21 -7.52 2.52
N GLY A 13 -3.44 -7.50 3.81
CA GLY A 13 -3.66 -8.72 4.59
C GLY A 13 -5.09 -9.20 4.45
N LEU A 14 -5.26 -10.39 3.91
CA LEU A 14 -6.56 -10.94 3.57
C LEU A 14 -7.15 -11.85 4.63
N SER A 15 -6.35 -12.29 5.62
CA SER A 15 -6.76 -13.33 6.58
C SER A 15 -7.33 -14.55 5.84
N TYR A 16 -6.57 -15.06 4.91
CA TYR A 16 -7.02 -16.08 3.97
C TYR A 16 -5.94 -17.14 3.76
N THR A 17 -6.33 -18.39 3.67
CA THR A 17 -5.42 -19.47 3.32
C THR A 17 -5.89 -20.19 2.07
N VAL A 18 -4.95 -20.75 1.32
CA VAL A 18 -5.26 -21.46 0.07
C VAL A 18 -6.17 -22.67 0.34
N ASN A 19 -5.95 -23.37 1.45
CA ASN A 19 -6.67 -24.60 1.75
C ASN A 19 -7.99 -24.38 2.49
N GLN A 20 -8.10 -23.33 3.28
CA GLN A 20 -9.24 -23.13 4.19
C GLN A 20 -10.07 -21.89 3.86
N GLY A 21 -9.63 -21.06 2.90
CA GLY A 21 -10.30 -19.81 2.61
C GLY A 21 -10.11 -18.79 3.71
N ALA A 22 -11.12 -17.98 3.96
CA ALA A 22 -11.07 -16.96 5.01
C ALA A 22 -10.83 -17.59 6.37
N VAL A 23 -9.92 -16.99 7.15
CA VAL A 23 -9.58 -17.47 8.49
C VAL A 23 -10.59 -16.88 9.47
N SER A 24 -11.55 -17.70 9.92
CA SER A 24 -12.69 -17.23 10.72
C SER A 24 -12.30 -16.67 12.10
N TYR A 25 -11.23 -17.20 12.69
CA TYR A 25 -10.77 -16.72 14.00
C TYR A 25 -9.86 -15.49 13.90
N LEU A 26 -9.53 -15.04 12.68
CA LEU A 26 -8.74 -13.83 12.45
C LEU A 26 -9.45 -12.99 11.37
N PRO A 27 -10.66 -12.47 11.64
CA PRO A 27 -11.43 -11.78 10.61
C PRO A 27 -10.81 -10.43 10.24
N ASN A 28 -11.00 -10.06 8.97
CA ASN A 28 -10.66 -8.72 8.51
C ASN A 28 -11.85 -8.16 7.72
N PRO A 29 -12.74 -7.40 8.38
CA PRO A 29 -13.93 -6.86 7.74
C PRO A 29 -13.63 -5.71 6.77
N TYR A 30 -12.41 -5.19 6.78
CA TYR A 30 -12.04 -4.02 5.98
C TYR A 30 -11.25 -4.35 4.73
N ILE A 31 -11.23 -5.62 4.31
CA ILE A 31 -10.50 -6.02 3.10
C ILE A 31 -10.90 -5.19 1.87
N PRO A 32 -12.20 -5.03 1.54
CA PRO A 32 -12.57 -4.22 0.37
C PRO A 32 -12.13 -2.76 0.50
N ASP A 33 -12.27 -2.16 1.68
CA ASP A 33 -11.85 -0.78 1.91
C ASP A 33 -10.34 -0.62 1.77
N ASN A 34 -9.58 -1.56 2.30
CA ASN A 34 -8.12 -1.50 2.26
C ASN A 34 -7.59 -1.73 0.85
N LEU A 35 -8.19 -2.66 0.09
CA LEU A 35 -7.83 -2.88 -1.31
C LEU A 35 -8.14 -1.64 -2.14
N ALA A 36 -9.31 -1.03 -1.94
CA ALA A 36 -9.68 0.19 -2.67
C ALA A 36 -8.67 1.30 -2.38
N PHE A 37 -8.25 1.45 -1.13
CA PHE A 37 -7.26 2.44 -0.75
C PHE A 37 -5.92 2.19 -1.45
N SER A 38 -5.46 0.94 -1.48
CA SER A 38 -4.22 0.57 -2.18
C SER A 38 -4.31 0.86 -3.67
N PHE A 39 -5.43 0.56 -4.31
CA PHE A 39 -5.63 0.86 -5.73
C PHE A 39 -5.64 2.37 -6.00
N GLN A 40 -6.21 3.17 -5.11
CA GLN A 40 -6.18 4.63 -5.24
C GLN A 40 -4.75 5.16 -5.16
N LEU A 41 -3.95 4.64 -4.23
CA LEU A 41 -2.54 5.01 -4.11
C LEU A 41 -1.76 4.61 -5.36
N GLU A 42 -1.99 3.39 -5.86
CA GLU A 42 -1.33 2.89 -7.07
C GLU A 42 -1.66 3.76 -8.28
N TYR A 43 -2.93 4.14 -8.42
CA TYR A 43 -3.37 4.99 -9.53
C TYR A 43 -2.64 6.33 -9.52
N GLN A 44 -2.57 6.98 -8.37
CA GLN A 44 -1.87 8.25 -8.24
C GLN A 44 -0.37 8.09 -8.49
N ALA A 45 0.21 6.99 -8.03
CA ALA A 45 1.62 6.71 -8.29
C ALA A 45 1.89 6.54 -9.79
N ALA A 46 1.00 5.84 -10.49
CA ALA A 46 1.15 5.65 -11.93
C ALA A 46 1.07 6.98 -12.70
N LEU A 47 0.24 7.90 -12.24
CA LEU A 47 0.08 9.19 -12.89
C LEU A 47 1.26 10.14 -12.67
N TYR A 48 1.77 10.20 -11.45
CA TYR A 48 2.74 11.23 -11.06
C TYR A 48 4.14 10.71 -10.83
N TYR A 49 4.32 9.42 -10.55
CA TYR A 49 5.62 8.82 -10.26
C TYR A 49 5.71 7.44 -10.91
N PRO A 50 5.72 7.38 -12.26
CA PRO A 50 5.82 6.08 -12.94
C PRO A 50 7.08 5.35 -12.50
N ASP A 51 6.99 4.03 -12.39
CA ASP A 51 8.06 3.13 -11.95
C ASP A 51 8.44 3.25 -10.47
N PHE A 52 7.68 4.02 -9.69
CA PHE A 52 7.95 4.20 -8.26
C PHE A 52 7.44 3.02 -7.42
N TYR A 53 6.38 2.36 -7.83
CA TYR A 53 5.81 1.26 -7.06
C TYR A 53 6.01 -0.09 -7.77
N ARG A 54 6.09 -1.16 -6.98
CA ARG A 54 6.22 -2.52 -7.53
C ARG A 54 4.88 -3.23 -7.68
N GLY A 55 3.85 -2.71 -7.08
CA GLY A 55 2.51 -3.26 -7.19
C GLY A 55 1.85 -3.47 -5.84
N ILE A 56 0.78 -4.26 -5.85
CA ILE A 56 0.02 -4.60 -4.66
C ILE A 56 0.19 -6.10 -4.41
N TYR A 57 0.59 -6.47 -3.20
CA TYR A 57 0.75 -7.86 -2.81
C TYR A 57 -0.40 -8.28 -1.91
N LEU A 58 -1.12 -9.33 -2.30
CA LEU A 58 -2.21 -9.89 -1.51
C LEU A 58 -1.65 -11.01 -0.66
N ALA A 59 -1.53 -10.75 0.64
CA ALA A 59 -0.92 -11.69 1.56
C ALA A 59 -1.98 -12.41 2.39
N GLY A 60 -1.73 -13.67 2.69
CA GLY A 60 -2.66 -14.46 3.52
C GLY A 60 -2.71 -14.00 4.96
N LEU A 61 -1.67 -13.34 5.46
CA LEU A 61 -1.64 -12.84 6.83
C LEU A 61 -2.47 -11.56 6.97
N ARG A 62 -2.92 -11.27 8.18
CA ARG A 62 -3.78 -10.13 8.44
C ARG A 62 -3.03 -8.82 8.66
N TYR A 63 -1.84 -8.86 9.26
CA TYR A 63 -0.95 -7.71 9.49
C TYR A 63 -1.58 -6.56 10.29
N ASN A 64 -2.56 -6.82 11.13
CA ASN A 64 -3.30 -5.77 11.85
C ASN A 64 -4.15 -4.85 10.95
N LEU A 65 -4.37 -5.22 9.69
CA LEU A 65 -5.17 -4.43 8.76
C LEU A 65 -6.68 -4.55 9.03
N HIS A 66 -7.06 -5.31 10.05
CA HIS A 66 -8.44 -5.46 10.50
C HIS A 66 -8.86 -4.35 11.47
N LEU A 67 -7.94 -3.51 11.90
CA LEU A 67 -8.23 -2.54 12.96
C LEU A 67 -8.96 -1.30 12.45
N ARG A 68 -8.71 -0.90 11.22
CA ARG A 68 -9.34 0.29 10.63
C ARG A 68 -9.47 0.15 9.12
N LYS A 69 -10.40 0.94 8.56
CA LYS A 69 -10.47 1.13 7.10
C LYS A 69 -9.25 1.92 6.63
N ARG A 70 -8.95 1.82 5.33
CA ARG A 70 -7.83 2.51 4.70
C ARG A 70 -6.51 2.19 5.36
N SER A 71 -6.30 0.90 5.61
CA SER A 71 -5.06 0.38 6.17
C SER A 71 -4.30 -0.41 5.11
N LEU A 72 -2.98 -0.33 5.18
CA LEU A 72 -2.11 -1.18 4.38
C LEU A 72 -0.76 -1.30 5.06
N LEU A 73 0.02 -2.28 4.62
CA LEU A 73 1.41 -2.42 5.04
C LEU A 73 2.27 -1.97 3.87
N LEU A 74 3.15 -1.02 4.12
CA LEU A 74 4.02 -0.45 3.10
C LEU A 74 5.42 -1.05 3.24
N GLU A 75 5.94 -1.58 2.12
CA GLU A 75 7.33 -1.97 2.03
C GLU A 75 8.05 -0.98 1.13
N ALA A 76 9.08 -0.31 1.65
CA ALA A 76 9.88 0.64 0.90
C ALA A 76 11.25 0.03 0.63
N GLY A 77 11.48 -0.34 -0.62
CA GLY A 77 12.76 -0.86 -1.06
C GLY A 77 12.91 -2.37 -0.88
N ALA A 78 14.14 -2.81 -0.99
CA ALA A 78 14.55 -4.20 -0.84
C ALA A 78 15.92 -4.23 -0.17
N GLN A 79 16.48 -5.43 0.03
CA GLN A 79 17.78 -5.57 0.69
C GLN A 79 18.91 -4.80 -0.01
N THR A 80 18.79 -4.60 -1.30
CA THR A 80 19.81 -3.91 -2.10
C THR A 80 19.71 -2.39 -2.04
N ASN A 81 18.65 -1.84 -1.43
CA ASN A 81 18.50 -0.40 -1.36
C ASN A 81 19.25 0.19 -0.16
N THR A 82 19.74 1.42 -0.34
CA THR A 82 20.39 2.15 0.75
C THR A 82 19.35 2.83 1.63
N VAL A 83 19.77 3.22 2.84
CA VAL A 83 18.92 3.99 3.74
C VAL A 83 18.48 5.31 3.08
N GLN A 84 19.40 5.96 2.36
CA GLN A 84 19.06 7.22 1.68
C GLN A 84 18.02 7.01 0.59
N GLU A 85 18.10 5.91 -0.18
CA GLU A 85 17.10 5.59 -1.18
C GLU A 85 15.72 5.39 -0.57
N VAL A 86 15.66 4.71 0.57
CA VAL A 86 14.39 4.51 1.29
C VAL A 86 13.84 5.84 1.80
N LYS A 87 14.70 6.69 2.36
CA LYS A 87 14.28 8.03 2.81
C LYS A 87 13.79 8.88 1.64
N ASN A 88 14.45 8.80 0.50
CA ASN A 88 14.05 9.54 -0.70
C ASN A 88 12.67 9.11 -1.19
N ALA A 89 12.24 7.89 -0.90
CA ALA A 89 10.92 7.39 -1.27
C ALA A 89 9.80 8.03 -0.44
N MET A 90 10.08 8.55 0.74
CA MET A 90 9.06 9.07 1.65
C MET A 90 8.39 10.33 1.13
N GLU A 91 9.12 11.20 0.44
CA GLU A 91 8.56 12.43 -0.09
C GLU A 91 7.52 12.17 -1.20
N PRO A 92 7.83 11.42 -2.27
CA PRO A 92 6.80 11.10 -3.26
C PRO A 92 5.66 10.26 -2.67
N PHE A 93 5.92 9.38 -1.71
CA PHE A 93 4.85 8.65 -1.05
C PHE A 93 3.89 9.58 -0.32
N ALA A 94 4.43 10.56 0.42
CA ALA A 94 3.60 11.54 1.12
C ALA A 94 2.74 12.33 0.15
N ASP A 95 3.26 12.70 -1.02
CA ASP A 95 2.49 13.38 -2.04
C ASP A 95 1.36 12.51 -2.58
N ILE A 96 1.65 11.25 -2.90
CA ILE A 96 0.64 10.28 -3.37
C ILE A 96 -0.47 10.14 -2.33
N LEU A 97 -0.11 9.93 -1.08
CA LEU A 97 -1.06 9.78 0.02
C LEU A 97 -1.94 11.02 0.16
N ASN A 98 -1.34 12.20 0.09
CA ASN A 98 -2.07 13.46 0.18
C ASN A 98 -3.08 13.60 -0.95
N ARG A 99 -2.72 13.22 -2.18
CA ARG A 99 -3.62 13.27 -3.33
C ARG A 99 -4.82 12.35 -3.15
N VAL A 100 -4.59 11.13 -2.65
CA VAL A 100 -5.68 10.19 -2.40
C VAL A 100 -6.63 10.71 -1.33
N LEU A 101 -6.10 11.20 -0.21
CA LEU A 101 -6.93 11.70 0.89
C LEU A 101 -7.72 12.93 0.48
N LYS A 102 -7.13 13.86 -0.25
CA LYS A 102 -7.83 15.03 -0.75
C LYS A 102 -8.87 14.69 -1.80
N GLY A 103 -8.55 13.75 -2.68
CA GLY A 103 -9.50 13.30 -3.70
C GLY A 103 -10.73 12.67 -3.10
N SER A 104 -10.56 11.89 -2.02
CA SER A 104 -11.69 11.30 -1.30
C SER A 104 -12.60 12.38 -0.72
N ASP A 105 -12.03 13.45 -0.18
CA ASP A 105 -12.81 14.55 0.37
C ASP A 105 -13.61 15.28 -0.70
N LYS A 106 -13.02 15.45 -1.88
CA LYS A 106 -13.68 16.14 -2.99
C LYS A 106 -14.83 15.37 -3.61
N GLN A 107 -14.83 14.05 -3.49
CA GLN A 107 -15.86 13.19 -4.06
C GLN A 107 -17.09 13.10 -3.17
N ASN A 108 -17.00 13.56 -1.99
CA ASN A 108 -18.12 13.60 -1.05
C ASN A 108 -18.85 14.94 -1.13
#